data_6110e5590b3bf7f7744c5b54ff55517f
#
_entry.id   6110e5590b3bf7f7744c5b54ff55517f
#
_cell.length_a   1.000
_cell.length_b   1.000
_cell.length_c   1.000
_cell.angle_alpha   90.00
_cell.angle_beta   90.00
_cell.angle_gamma   90.00
#
_symmetry.space_group_name_H-M   'P 1'
#
loop_
_entity.id
_entity.type
_entity.pdbx_description
1 polymer ?
#
loop_
_entity_poly.entity_id
_entity_poly.type
_entity_poly.pdbx_seq_one_letter_code
_entity_poly.pdbx_strand_id
1 'polypeptide(L)'
;EALTRDSVESAKKSGQRVSRTEAERKAKAFIQNIHHFRDDNLRTPHAPIEKVVVFDEAQRAWQKEQVSKFMQQKKGIPNFDMSEPEYLISVMDRHDDWCAIICLIGGGQEINTGEAGVSEWIQSLKTKYSSWDIYYSDKILAEPNTYLNDPDLSNWLQQHGHQRTDLHLAT
;
A
#
# COMPACT_ATOMS: atom_id res chain seq x y z
N GLU A 1 -13.87 13.51 -3.67
CA GLU A 1 -14.66 14.43 -4.52
C GLU A 1 -14.41 14.20 -6.01
N ALA A 2 -13.15 14.08 -6.49
CA ALA A 2 -12.85 13.87 -7.89
C ALA A 2 -13.51 12.60 -8.43
N LEU A 3 -13.28 11.44 -7.81
CA LEU A 3 -13.88 10.16 -8.21
C LEU A 3 -15.41 10.16 -8.19
N THR A 4 -16.04 10.90 -7.26
CA THR A 4 -17.48 11.07 -7.23
C THR A 4 -17.97 11.85 -8.45
N ARG A 5 -17.25 12.91 -8.83
CA ARG A 5 -17.55 13.74 -10.00
C ARG A 5 -17.39 12.94 -11.27
N ASP A 6 -16.29 12.25 -11.45
CA ASP A 6 -16.01 11.42 -12.62
C ASP A 6 -17.01 10.28 -12.78
N SER A 7 -17.43 9.66 -11.67
CA SER A 7 -18.46 8.63 -11.67
C SER A 7 -19.83 9.16 -12.13
N VAL A 8 -20.20 10.37 -11.70
CA VAL A 8 -21.45 11.02 -12.14
C VAL A 8 -21.37 11.45 -13.61
N GLU A 9 -20.25 11.97 -14.06
CA GLU A 9 -20.06 12.36 -15.47
C GLU A 9 -20.03 11.15 -16.40
N SER A 10 -19.37 10.08 -16.02
CA SER A 10 -19.33 8.83 -16.79
C SER A 10 -20.71 8.21 -16.90
N ALA A 11 -21.49 8.20 -15.81
CA ALA A 11 -22.87 7.72 -15.82
C ALA A 11 -23.78 8.57 -16.71
N LYS A 12 -23.61 9.90 -16.72
CA LYS A 12 -24.33 10.79 -17.64
C LYS A 12 -24.03 10.49 -19.10
N LYS A 13 -22.74 10.24 -19.43
CA LYS A 13 -22.32 9.89 -20.81
C LYS A 13 -22.89 8.55 -21.26
N SER A 14 -23.10 7.60 -20.34
CA SER A 14 -23.69 6.28 -20.62
C SER A 14 -25.22 6.24 -20.53
N GLY A 15 -25.88 7.39 -20.31
CA GLY A 15 -27.33 7.48 -20.20
C GLY A 15 -27.93 6.95 -18.90
N GLN A 16 -27.09 6.61 -17.91
CA GLN A 16 -27.53 6.16 -16.58
C GLN A 16 -27.66 7.35 -15.62
N ARG A 17 -28.74 7.37 -14.84
CA ARG A 17 -28.91 8.35 -13.76
C ARG A 17 -28.36 7.75 -12.46
N VAL A 18 -27.16 8.17 -12.08
CA VAL A 18 -26.57 7.87 -10.76
C VAL A 18 -26.68 9.12 -9.89
N SER A 19 -27.28 8.99 -8.72
CA SER A 19 -27.35 10.10 -7.77
C SER A 19 -25.96 10.39 -7.18
N ARG A 20 -25.71 11.65 -6.79
CA ARG A 20 -24.46 12.03 -6.13
C ARG A 20 -24.20 11.18 -4.88
N THR A 21 -25.23 10.90 -4.10
CA THR A 21 -25.15 10.05 -2.89
C THR A 21 -24.73 8.61 -3.22
N GLU A 22 -25.20 8.06 -4.33
CA GLU A 22 -24.84 6.72 -4.78
C GLU A 22 -23.40 6.69 -5.31
N ALA A 23 -22.99 7.72 -6.06
CA ALA A 23 -21.61 7.86 -6.51
C ALA A 23 -20.63 8.05 -5.33
N GLU A 24 -21.01 8.82 -4.30
CA GLU A 24 -20.24 8.96 -3.06
C GLU A 24 -20.14 7.64 -2.29
N ARG A 25 -21.22 6.87 -2.22
CA ARG A 25 -21.21 5.54 -1.60
C ARG A 25 -20.30 4.57 -2.35
N LYS A 26 -20.35 4.56 -3.68
CA LYS A 26 -19.45 3.74 -4.51
C LYS A 26 -18.00 4.17 -4.35
N ALA A 27 -17.71 5.48 -4.41
CA ALA A 27 -16.34 5.98 -4.20
C ALA A 27 -15.79 5.62 -2.83
N LYS A 28 -16.59 5.71 -1.76
CA LYS A 28 -16.19 5.31 -0.39
C LYS A 28 -15.99 3.80 -0.26
N ALA A 29 -16.60 2.98 -1.09
CA ALA A 29 -16.36 1.54 -1.12
C ALA A 29 -15.01 1.19 -1.77
N PHE A 30 -14.52 2.03 -2.68
CA PHE A 30 -13.21 1.86 -3.34
C PHE A 30 -12.04 2.51 -2.59
N ILE A 31 -12.32 3.61 -1.86
CA ILE A 31 -11.30 4.32 -1.08
C ILE A 31 -11.48 3.96 0.37
N GLN A 32 -10.66 3.05 0.85
CA GLN A 32 -10.60 2.68 2.25
C GLN A 32 -9.32 3.20 2.89
N ASN A 33 -9.36 3.49 4.18
CA ASN A 33 -8.15 3.72 4.93
C ASN A 33 -7.38 2.38 5.01
N ILE A 34 -6.05 2.44 4.91
CA ILE A 34 -5.15 1.28 5.03
C ILE A 34 -5.47 0.40 6.25
N HIS A 35 -5.84 1.02 7.37
CA HIS A 35 -6.22 0.31 8.58
C HIS A 35 -7.55 -0.46 8.45
N HIS A 36 -8.51 0.03 7.67
CA HIS A 36 -9.75 -0.69 7.40
C HIS A 36 -9.49 -1.91 6.53
N PHE A 37 -8.71 -1.76 5.46
CA PHE A 37 -8.30 -2.88 4.61
C PHE A 37 -7.58 -3.95 5.42
N ARG A 38 -6.64 -3.56 6.29
CA ARG A 38 -5.97 -4.47 7.23
C ARG A 38 -6.98 -5.20 8.11
N ASP A 39 -7.87 -4.46 8.78
CA ASP A 39 -8.80 -5.00 9.77
C ASP A 39 -9.85 -5.95 9.16
N ASP A 40 -10.31 -5.66 7.95
CA ASP A 40 -11.27 -6.51 7.24
C ASP A 40 -10.62 -7.85 6.84
N ASN A 41 -9.35 -7.81 6.45
CA ASN A 41 -8.62 -9.01 6.03
C ASN A 41 -8.05 -9.85 7.19
N LEU A 42 -8.10 -9.35 8.45
CA LEU A 42 -7.81 -10.17 9.63
C LEU A 42 -8.86 -11.24 9.89
N ARG A 43 -10.09 -11.07 9.39
CA ARG A 43 -11.24 -11.92 9.66
C ARG A 43 -11.36 -13.12 8.72
N THR A 44 -10.60 -13.14 7.65
CA THR A 44 -10.65 -14.18 6.63
C THR A 44 -9.24 -14.56 6.15
N PRO A 45 -8.97 -15.84 5.89
CA PRO A 45 -7.73 -16.26 5.23
C PRO A 45 -7.80 -16.17 3.69
N HIS A 46 -8.96 -15.88 3.13
CA HIS A 46 -9.14 -15.82 1.68
C HIS A 46 -8.52 -14.55 1.08
N ALA A 47 -8.19 -14.61 -0.20
CA ALA A 47 -7.78 -13.44 -0.95
C ALA A 47 -8.90 -12.38 -0.94
N PRO A 48 -8.57 -11.08 -0.88
CA PRO A 48 -9.55 -10.02 -1.04
C PRO A 48 -10.17 -10.04 -2.43
N ILE A 49 -11.32 -9.37 -2.60
CA ILE A 49 -11.95 -9.23 -3.92
C ILE A 49 -11.09 -8.32 -4.82
N GLU A 50 -10.43 -7.37 -4.21
CA GLU A 50 -9.56 -6.40 -4.88
C GLU A 50 -8.27 -7.06 -5.34
N LYS A 51 -8.02 -7.05 -6.64
CA LYS A 51 -6.75 -7.50 -7.23
C LYS A 51 -5.71 -6.41 -7.34
N VAL A 52 -6.15 -5.16 -7.26
CA VAL A 52 -5.27 -3.98 -7.27
C VAL A 52 -5.60 -3.11 -6.08
N VAL A 53 -4.60 -2.78 -5.29
CA VAL A 53 -4.72 -1.86 -4.16
C VAL A 53 -3.73 -0.71 -4.32
N VAL A 54 -4.16 0.49 -3.93
CA VAL A 54 -3.33 1.69 -3.93
C VAL A 54 -3.23 2.19 -2.50
N PHE A 55 -2.04 2.24 -1.97
CA PHE A 55 -1.76 2.79 -0.65
C PHE A 55 -1.15 4.19 -0.79
N ASP A 56 -1.92 5.19 -0.41
CA ASP A 56 -1.45 6.56 -0.34
C ASP A 56 -0.65 6.79 0.94
N GLU A 57 0.41 7.60 0.87
CA GLU A 57 1.33 7.82 1.99
C GLU A 57 1.89 6.49 2.56
N ALA A 58 2.25 5.56 1.68
CA ALA A 58 2.62 4.20 2.06
C ALA A 58 3.83 4.13 3.02
N GLN A 59 4.68 5.17 3.06
CA GLN A 59 5.78 5.27 4.02
C GLN A 59 5.31 5.43 5.47
N ARG A 60 4.05 5.82 5.70
CA ARG A 60 3.44 5.99 7.03
C ARG A 60 2.85 4.71 7.61
N ALA A 61 2.93 3.59 6.89
CA ALA A 61 2.54 2.29 7.43
C ALA A 61 3.32 1.97 8.72
N TRP A 62 2.70 1.22 9.61
CA TRP A 62 3.24 1.00 10.96
C TRP A 62 4.30 -0.08 10.99
N GLN A 63 5.34 0.16 11.80
CA GLN A 63 6.33 -0.85 12.15
C GLN A 63 5.71 -1.98 12.98
N LYS A 64 6.40 -3.11 13.01
CA LYS A 64 5.98 -4.33 13.70
C LYS A 64 5.56 -4.09 15.16
N GLU A 65 6.35 -3.36 15.93
CA GLU A 65 6.09 -3.11 17.35
C GLU A 65 4.77 -2.35 17.56
N GLN A 66 4.48 -1.40 16.70
CA GLN A 66 3.25 -0.62 16.77
C GLN A 66 2.03 -1.44 16.38
N VAL A 67 2.13 -2.23 15.30
CA VAL A 67 1.05 -3.12 14.87
C VAL A 67 0.80 -4.18 15.94
N SER A 68 1.83 -4.81 16.47
CA SER A 68 1.73 -5.85 17.51
C SER A 68 1.01 -5.34 18.76
N LYS A 69 1.38 -4.15 19.26
CA LYS A 69 0.70 -3.52 20.39
C LYS A 69 -0.78 -3.25 20.10
N PHE A 70 -1.07 -2.71 18.91
CA PHE A 70 -2.45 -2.44 18.49
C PHE A 70 -3.27 -3.73 18.39
N MET A 71 -2.73 -4.77 17.77
CA MET A 71 -3.39 -6.06 17.61
C MET A 71 -3.69 -6.71 18.95
N GLN A 72 -2.75 -6.68 19.88
CA GLN A 72 -2.96 -7.21 21.23
C GLN A 72 -4.01 -6.41 22.00
N GLN A 73 -3.89 -5.07 22.02
CA GLN A 73 -4.72 -4.23 22.89
C GLN A 73 -6.13 -3.96 22.34
N LYS A 74 -6.27 -3.85 21.02
CA LYS A 74 -7.52 -3.43 20.37
C LYS A 74 -8.25 -4.55 19.65
N LYS A 75 -7.54 -5.59 19.22
CA LYS A 75 -8.11 -6.71 18.46
C LYS A 75 -8.10 -8.03 19.23
N GLY A 76 -7.42 -8.10 20.36
CA GLY A 76 -7.30 -9.33 21.13
C GLY A 76 -6.50 -10.42 20.42
N ILE A 77 -5.63 -10.05 19.48
CA ILE A 77 -4.75 -10.97 18.75
C ILE A 77 -3.37 -10.91 19.39
N PRO A 78 -3.01 -11.86 20.27
CA PRO A 78 -1.68 -11.93 20.85
C PRO A 78 -0.67 -12.43 19.79
N ASN A 79 0.59 -12.07 19.96
CA ASN A 79 1.70 -12.58 19.15
C ASN A 79 1.60 -12.25 17.64
N PHE A 80 0.94 -11.15 17.28
CA PHE A 80 1.00 -10.65 15.91
C PHE A 80 2.43 -10.17 15.64
N ASP A 81 3.12 -10.80 14.69
CA ASP A 81 4.55 -10.66 14.46
C ASP A 81 4.89 -10.17 13.04
N MET A 82 4.11 -9.22 12.53
CA MET A 82 4.31 -8.60 11.22
C MET A 82 4.25 -7.08 11.34
N SER A 83 5.02 -6.40 10.49
CA SER A 83 4.79 -4.99 10.21
C SER A 83 3.52 -4.81 9.35
N GLU A 84 3.02 -3.57 9.25
CA GLU A 84 1.86 -3.32 8.40
C GLU A 84 2.18 -3.54 6.92
N PRO A 85 3.32 -3.10 6.35
CA PRO A 85 3.73 -3.46 5.01
C PRO A 85 3.76 -4.97 4.75
N GLU A 86 4.42 -5.72 5.64
CA GLU A 86 4.50 -7.17 5.54
C GLU A 86 3.12 -7.82 5.52
N TYR A 87 2.24 -7.40 6.42
CA TYR A 87 0.89 -7.92 6.49
C TYR A 87 0.06 -7.59 5.23
N LEU A 88 0.15 -6.36 4.72
CA LEU A 88 -0.57 -5.95 3.51
C LEU A 88 -0.12 -6.72 2.27
N ILE A 89 1.19 -6.96 2.14
CA ILE A 89 1.71 -7.83 1.08
C ILE A 89 1.16 -9.25 1.26
N SER A 90 1.18 -9.80 2.49
CA SER A 90 0.66 -11.15 2.78
C SER A 90 -0.81 -11.33 2.43
N VAL A 91 -1.61 -10.29 2.57
CA VAL A 91 -3.04 -10.29 2.20
C VAL A 91 -3.19 -10.40 0.69
N MET A 92 -2.43 -9.61 -0.06
CA MET A 92 -2.49 -9.63 -1.53
C MET A 92 -1.86 -10.89 -2.11
N ASP A 93 -0.84 -11.44 -1.46
CA ASP A 93 -0.18 -12.70 -1.86
C ASP A 93 -1.07 -13.95 -1.75
N ARG A 94 -2.28 -13.81 -1.21
CA ARG A 94 -3.30 -14.87 -1.19
C ARG A 94 -3.95 -15.11 -2.55
N HIS A 95 -3.73 -14.23 -3.53
CA HIS A 95 -4.21 -14.44 -4.90
C HIS A 95 -3.37 -15.49 -5.61
N ASP A 96 -4.03 -16.51 -6.18
CA ASP A 96 -3.36 -17.61 -6.89
C ASP A 96 -2.92 -17.25 -8.30
N ASP A 97 -3.49 -16.20 -8.88
CA ASP A 97 -3.24 -15.81 -10.29
C ASP A 97 -2.40 -14.54 -10.41
N TRP A 98 -2.95 -13.40 -10.07
CA TRP A 98 -2.23 -12.13 -10.08
C TRP A 98 -2.86 -11.11 -9.15
N CYS A 99 -2.04 -10.20 -8.67
CA CYS A 99 -2.47 -9.00 -7.97
C CYS A 99 -1.45 -7.88 -8.16
N ALA A 100 -1.79 -6.67 -7.76
CA ALA A 100 -0.87 -5.54 -7.78
C ALA A 100 -1.04 -4.66 -6.54
N ILE A 101 0.08 -4.18 -6.02
CA ILE A 101 0.15 -3.18 -4.95
C ILE A 101 0.82 -1.94 -5.52
N ILE A 102 0.18 -0.81 -5.40
CA ILE A 102 0.73 0.49 -5.78
C ILE A 102 0.93 1.32 -4.51
N CYS A 103 2.18 1.64 -4.19
CA CYS A 103 2.54 2.49 -3.07
C CYS A 103 2.85 3.90 -3.56
N LEU A 104 2.03 4.87 -3.20
CA LEU A 104 2.33 6.29 -3.39
C LEU A 104 3.13 6.78 -2.18
N ILE A 105 4.28 7.37 -2.45
CA ILE A 105 5.26 7.74 -1.42
C ILE A 105 5.54 9.23 -1.54
N GLY A 106 5.27 9.98 -0.49
CA GLY A 106 5.62 11.38 -0.39
C GLY A 106 7.09 11.54 0.01
N GLY A 107 7.85 12.33 -0.76
CA GLY A 107 9.22 12.69 -0.42
C GLY A 107 9.29 13.86 0.56
N GLY A 108 10.33 13.87 1.41
CA GLY A 108 10.63 15.00 2.30
C GLY A 108 9.69 15.21 3.49
N GLN A 109 8.79 14.30 3.75
CA GLN A 109 7.98 14.31 4.96
C GLN A 109 8.74 13.61 6.10
N GLU A 110 8.69 14.18 7.30
CA GLU A 110 9.25 13.53 8.48
C GLU A 110 8.48 12.22 8.74
N ILE A 111 9.22 11.12 8.86
CA ILE A 111 8.68 9.85 9.30
C ILE A 111 8.53 9.93 10.82
N ASN A 112 7.31 9.77 11.31
CA ASN A 112 7.05 9.79 12.75
C ASN A 112 7.57 8.51 13.41
N THR A 113 7.79 8.59 14.73
CA THR A 113 8.19 7.41 15.51
C THR A 113 7.14 6.30 15.38
N GLY A 114 7.56 5.15 14.85
CA GLY A 114 6.68 3.99 14.62
C GLY A 114 6.17 3.83 13.19
N GLU A 115 6.43 4.78 12.30
CA GLU A 115 6.20 4.63 10.87
C GLU A 115 7.35 3.82 10.24
N ALA A 116 6.99 2.94 9.29
CA ALA A 116 7.90 1.93 8.75
C ALA A 116 8.84 2.47 7.65
N GLY A 117 8.47 3.58 7.02
CA GLY A 117 9.20 4.08 5.86
C GLY A 117 9.13 3.14 4.65
N VAL A 118 9.85 3.49 3.60
CA VAL A 118 9.99 2.65 2.40
C VAL A 118 10.79 1.38 2.70
N SER A 119 11.73 1.48 3.63
CA SER A 119 12.65 0.39 4.00
C SER A 119 11.91 -0.89 4.39
N GLU A 120 10.84 -0.78 5.15
CA GLU A 120 10.09 -1.95 5.63
C GLU A 120 9.33 -2.66 4.50
N TRP A 121 8.83 -1.91 3.50
CA TRP A 121 8.24 -2.50 2.30
C TRP A 121 9.29 -3.33 1.53
N ILE A 122 10.47 -2.76 1.31
CA ILE A 122 11.56 -3.44 0.59
C ILE A 122 12.10 -4.61 1.41
N GLN A 123 12.24 -4.46 2.73
CA GLN A 123 12.68 -5.53 3.63
C GLN A 123 11.72 -6.72 3.61
N SER A 124 10.42 -6.47 3.62
CA SER A 124 9.39 -7.52 3.54
C SER A 124 9.46 -8.27 2.21
N LEU A 125 9.60 -7.56 1.10
CA LEU A 125 9.79 -8.15 -0.22
C LEU A 125 11.07 -9.00 -0.27
N LYS A 126 12.20 -8.46 0.21
CA LYS A 126 13.49 -9.17 0.22
C LYS A 126 13.44 -10.47 1.01
N THR A 127 12.79 -10.48 2.16
CA THR A 127 12.88 -11.61 3.11
C THR A 127 11.81 -12.67 2.91
N LYS A 128 10.61 -12.29 2.49
CA LYS A 128 9.45 -13.20 2.46
C LYS A 128 8.74 -13.28 1.12
N TYR A 129 8.81 -12.23 0.32
CA TYR A 129 8.06 -12.11 -0.93
C TYR A 129 8.95 -11.82 -2.13
N SER A 130 10.12 -12.45 -2.20
CA SER A 130 11.12 -12.23 -3.25
C SER A 130 10.68 -12.67 -4.66
N SER A 131 9.56 -13.38 -4.76
CA SER A 131 8.93 -13.76 -6.04
C SER A 131 8.10 -12.66 -6.69
N TRP A 132 7.85 -11.56 -5.99
CA TRP A 132 7.11 -10.43 -6.55
C TRP A 132 7.95 -9.63 -7.53
N ASP A 133 7.35 -9.24 -8.65
CA ASP A 133 7.95 -8.28 -9.58
C ASP A 133 7.85 -6.86 -9.00
N ILE A 134 8.99 -6.20 -8.84
CA ILE A 134 9.08 -4.90 -8.19
C ILE A 134 9.42 -3.83 -9.23
N TYR A 135 8.57 -2.82 -9.32
CA TYR A 135 8.80 -1.63 -10.13
C TYR A 135 8.92 -0.41 -9.22
N TYR A 136 9.93 0.41 -9.42
CA TYR A 136 10.18 1.56 -8.56
C TYR A 136 10.64 2.80 -9.32
N SER A 137 10.30 3.97 -8.79
CA SER A 137 10.78 5.27 -9.31
C SER A 137 12.28 5.39 -9.15
N ASP A 138 12.95 5.92 -10.16
CA ASP A 138 14.39 6.22 -10.12
C ASP A 138 14.79 7.09 -8.93
N LYS A 139 13.87 7.92 -8.41
CA LYS A 139 14.09 8.79 -7.26
C LYS A 139 14.36 8.04 -5.96
N ILE A 140 13.86 6.84 -5.80
CA ILE A 140 14.06 6.04 -4.57
C ILE A 140 15.55 5.81 -4.30
N LEU A 141 16.33 5.53 -5.33
CA LEU A 141 17.78 5.33 -5.23
C LEU A 141 18.60 6.59 -5.47
N ALA A 142 18.10 7.54 -6.25
CA ALA A 142 18.79 8.80 -6.53
C ALA A 142 18.81 9.75 -5.32
N GLU A 143 17.81 9.65 -4.45
CA GLU A 143 17.67 10.48 -3.25
C GLU A 143 17.59 9.64 -1.97
N PRO A 144 18.67 8.93 -1.61
CA PRO A 144 18.65 7.93 -0.54
C PRO A 144 18.27 8.52 0.83
N ASN A 145 18.72 9.74 1.14
CA ASN A 145 18.36 10.40 2.40
C ASN A 145 16.87 10.74 2.52
N THR A 146 16.18 10.82 1.38
CA THR A 146 14.74 11.14 1.33
C THR A 146 13.89 9.87 1.41
N TYR A 147 14.31 8.79 0.76
CA TYR A 147 13.45 7.62 0.56
C TYR A 147 13.98 6.33 1.19
N LEU A 148 15.21 5.93 0.88
CA LEU A 148 15.76 4.63 1.27
C LEU A 148 17.22 4.76 1.72
N ASN A 149 17.42 5.14 2.97
CA ASN A 149 18.75 5.29 3.56
C ASN A 149 19.26 3.96 4.15
N ASP A 150 19.30 2.92 3.32
CA ASP A 150 19.84 1.61 3.66
C ASP A 150 20.59 1.05 2.44
N PRO A 151 21.92 0.98 2.48
CA PRO A 151 22.73 0.51 1.35
C PRO A 151 22.46 -0.94 0.95
N ASP A 152 22.17 -1.82 1.90
CA ASP A 152 21.91 -3.24 1.63
C ASP A 152 20.56 -3.43 0.92
N LEU A 153 19.53 -2.70 1.36
CA LEU A 153 18.22 -2.70 0.70
C LEU A 153 18.29 -2.02 -0.67
N SER A 154 19.04 -0.93 -0.79
CA SER A 154 19.24 -0.23 -2.06
C SER A 154 19.94 -1.12 -3.10
N ASN A 155 20.98 -1.82 -2.71
CA ASN A 155 21.69 -2.77 -3.58
C ASN A 155 20.78 -3.94 -3.98
N TRP A 156 20.02 -4.48 -3.04
CA TRP A 156 19.09 -5.55 -3.32
C TRP A 156 17.99 -5.11 -4.28
N LEU A 157 17.40 -3.94 -4.06
CA LEU A 157 16.35 -3.38 -4.92
C LEU A 157 16.86 -3.14 -6.34
N GLN A 158 18.10 -2.64 -6.48
CA GLN A 158 18.73 -2.42 -7.78
C GLN A 158 18.94 -3.73 -8.56
N GLN A 159 19.21 -4.83 -7.86
CA GLN A 159 19.45 -6.14 -8.48
C GLN A 159 18.15 -6.89 -8.83
N HIS A 160 17.08 -6.70 -8.08
CA HIS A 160 15.85 -7.50 -8.16
C HIS A 160 14.64 -6.73 -8.65
N GLY A 161 14.71 -5.40 -8.68
CA GLY A 161 13.60 -4.55 -9.13
C GLY A 161 13.86 -3.88 -10.47
N HIS A 162 12.82 -3.33 -11.05
CA HIS A 162 12.82 -2.62 -12.33
C HIS A 162 12.69 -1.12 -12.10
N GLN A 163 13.78 -0.40 -12.31
CA GLN A 163 13.79 1.06 -12.21
C GLN A 163 13.02 1.71 -13.36
N ARG A 164 12.15 2.68 -13.05
CA ARG A 164 11.30 3.35 -14.01
C ARG A 164 11.22 4.84 -13.72
N THR A 165 11.56 5.67 -14.72
CA THR A 165 11.48 7.14 -14.61
C THR A 165 10.03 7.65 -14.69
N ASP A 166 9.16 6.91 -15.36
CA ASP A 166 7.74 7.23 -15.52
C ASP A 166 6.88 6.95 -14.28
N LEU A 167 7.45 6.35 -13.23
CA LEU A 167 6.79 6.18 -11.94
C LEU A 167 7.00 7.35 -10.98
N HIS A 168 7.66 8.42 -11.41
CA HIS A 168 7.75 9.64 -10.62
C HIS A 168 6.61 10.60 -10.98
N LEU A 169 5.79 10.93 -9.98
CA LEU A 169 4.75 11.95 -10.12
C LEU A 169 5.41 13.34 -9.96
N ALA A 170 5.64 14.03 -11.06
CA ALA A 170 6.08 15.41 -11.01
C ALA A 170 4.88 16.30 -10.62
N THR A 171 5.04 17.08 -9.55
CA THR A 171 4.09 18.10 -9.11
C THR A 171 4.46 19.48 -9.67
#